data_d72dfa3647cd07be1309eaf2657983b4
#
_entry.id   d72dfa3647cd07be1309eaf2657983b4
#
_cell.length_a   1.000
_cell.length_b   1.000
_cell.length_c   1.000
_cell.angle_alpha   90.00
_cell.angle_beta   90.00
_cell.angle_gamma   90.00
#
_symmetry.space_group_name_H-M   'P 1'
#
loop_
_entity.id
_entity.type
_entity.pdbx_description
1 polymer ?
#
loop_
_entity_poly.entity_id
_entity_poly.type
_entity_poly.pdbx_seq_one_letter_code
_entity_poly.pdbx_strand_id
1 'polypeptide(L)'
;MGARTAVAGAVAACALACGARIAGAQALSPDDLARKNDGGYFTGLPLVSYSTDLGFGFGARAYYYWDGHPDDPRFATTPYLYRIFLQGFVSTRGTQFHWLDFDAPKISGTPYRIRSQLIFQRDINQNYFGLGSRSLNALSFPGSSRTYNNFTDYANAEQQVQNGETYAKYDQYDLVRPYGIASVERLFDDARVRVLGGVGFSYADITDYSGKFVDAVDDSGDATRAKEAPTRLATDCAAHVIVGCGGGWDNFARVAISYDTRDFEPDPNTGVFVDAELDAGTLALGSEYNYLRVLAAARGYWSPIADRADLVLAGRLTFVGQTNGAPFFSMDTFPYTDNPVAGLGGQRTLRGYRQDRFVGSVMTLANAEVRWTFAHAHFWRQKFAFIIVPFFDAGRPYDNLGQLTIRDWKPSYGGALRISWNLATIASIDYGVSPEDTGLYINFNHIF
;
A
#
# COMPACT_ATOMS: atom_id res chain seq x y z
N MET A 1 -1.42 33.56 -1.55
CA MET A 1 -2.42 33.29 -2.59
C MET A 1 -1.86 32.50 -3.78
N GLY A 2 -0.56 32.40 -3.97
CA GLY A 2 0.09 31.74 -5.14
C GLY A 2 0.30 30.22 -5.05
N ALA A 3 0.25 29.60 -3.87
CA ALA A 3 0.50 28.16 -3.74
C ALA A 3 -0.73 27.25 -3.97
N ARG A 4 -1.92 27.80 -3.80
CA ARG A 4 -3.18 27.04 -4.00
C ARG A 4 -3.51 26.77 -5.47
N THR A 5 -3.02 27.61 -6.38
CA THR A 5 -3.19 27.45 -7.83
C THR A 5 -2.18 26.50 -8.48
N ALA A 6 -1.02 26.27 -7.87
CA ALA A 6 0.02 25.44 -8.44
C ALA A 6 -0.26 23.92 -8.31
N VAL A 7 -0.90 23.49 -7.22
CA VAL A 7 -1.23 22.06 -6.99
C VAL A 7 -2.40 21.62 -7.89
N ALA A 8 -3.42 22.47 -8.05
CA ALA A 8 -4.52 22.20 -8.99
C ALA A 8 -4.05 22.23 -10.46
N GLY A 9 -3.04 23.04 -10.78
CA GLY A 9 -2.45 23.11 -12.11
C GLY A 9 -1.59 21.92 -12.49
N ALA A 10 -0.88 21.31 -11.54
CA ALA A 10 -0.02 20.15 -11.78
C ALA A 10 -0.82 18.87 -12.03
N VAL A 11 -1.92 18.69 -11.31
CA VAL A 11 -2.83 17.54 -11.52
C VAL A 11 -3.57 17.68 -12.88
N ALA A 12 -3.95 18.89 -13.27
CA ALA A 12 -4.60 19.15 -14.56
C ALA A 12 -3.61 19.07 -15.74
N ALA A 13 -2.34 19.42 -15.55
CA ALA A 13 -1.34 19.39 -16.63
C ALA A 13 -0.88 17.98 -17.01
N CYS A 14 -0.85 17.02 -16.06
CA CYS A 14 -0.59 15.62 -16.37
C CYS A 14 -1.72 14.95 -17.17
N ALA A 15 -2.97 15.37 -16.96
CA ALA A 15 -4.13 14.85 -17.70
C ALA A 15 -4.21 15.37 -19.15
N LEU A 16 -3.60 16.52 -19.46
CA LEU A 16 -3.68 17.17 -20.77
C LEU A 16 -2.53 16.84 -21.73
N ALA A 17 -1.45 16.22 -21.28
CA ALA A 17 -0.27 15.93 -22.10
C ALA A 17 -0.30 14.58 -22.83
N CYS A 18 -1.20 13.67 -22.47
CA CYS A 18 -1.38 12.39 -23.16
C CYS A 18 -2.58 12.46 -24.09
N GLY A 19 -2.35 12.79 -25.35
CA GLY A 19 -3.28 12.52 -26.45
C GLY A 19 -3.42 11.01 -26.70
N ALA A 20 -3.81 10.24 -25.67
CA ALA A 20 -4.06 8.81 -25.77
C ALA A 20 -5.31 8.60 -26.66
N ARG A 21 -5.17 7.80 -27.69
CA ARG A 21 -6.31 7.25 -28.42
C ARG A 21 -7.19 6.53 -27.41
N ILE A 22 -8.43 6.98 -27.29
CA ILE A 22 -9.44 6.46 -26.38
C ILE A 22 -9.78 5.03 -26.84
N ALA A 23 -9.16 4.02 -26.24
CA ALA A 23 -9.62 2.65 -26.36
C ALA A 23 -10.84 2.49 -25.45
N GLY A 24 -11.96 2.01 -25.99
CA GLY A 24 -13.20 1.77 -25.24
C GLY A 24 -12.99 0.72 -24.16
N ALA A 25 -13.74 0.79 -23.07
CA ALA A 25 -13.81 -0.30 -22.09
C ALA A 25 -14.18 -1.60 -22.81
N GLN A 26 -13.26 -2.55 -22.85
CA GLN A 26 -13.35 -3.71 -23.72
C GLN A 26 -14.42 -4.67 -23.21
N ALA A 27 -15.44 -4.92 -24.05
CA ALA A 27 -16.11 -6.21 -24.00
C ALA A 27 -15.04 -7.30 -24.06
N LEU A 28 -15.20 -8.36 -23.26
CA LEU A 28 -14.25 -9.48 -23.24
C LEU A 28 -13.93 -9.92 -24.68
N SER A 29 -12.66 -10.12 -24.97
CA SER A 29 -12.26 -10.59 -26.28
C SER A 29 -12.89 -11.95 -26.58
N PRO A 30 -13.09 -12.36 -27.85
CA PRO A 30 -13.57 -13.70 -28.18
C PRO A 30 -12.72 -14.80 -27.54
N ASP A 31 -11.41 -14.58 -27.42
CA ASP A 31 -10.48 -15.52 -26.78
C ASP A 31 -10.69 -15.58 -25.26
N ASP A 32 -11.00 -14.47 -24.61
CA ASP A 32 -11.30 -14.46 -23.17
C ASP A 32 -12.65 -15.13 -22.89
N LEU A 33 -13.64 -14.88 -23.74
CA LEU A 33 -14.94 -15.56 -23.67
C LEU A 33 -14.81 -17.06 -23.84
N ALA A 34 -13.99 -17.52 -24.77
CA ALA A 34 -13.74 -18.95 -25.00
C ALA A 34 -13.03 -19.64 -23.81
N ARG A 35 -12.41 -18.88 -22.91
CA ARG A 35 -11.73 -19.39 -21.71
C ARG A 35 -12.57 -19.26 -20.44
N LYS A 36 -13.73 -18.59 -20.48
CA LYS A 36 -14.63 -18.53 -19.33
C LYS A 36 -15.18 -19.91 -18.99
N ASN A 37 -15.31 -20.17 -17.69
CA ASN A 37 -15.91 -21.39 -17.22
C ASN A 37 -17.45 -21.27 -17.21
N ASP A 38 -18.14 -22.35 -17.43
CA ASP A 38 -19.56 -22.48 -17.20
C ASP A 38 -19.79 -22.76 -15.71
N GLY A 39 -20.44 -21.82 -15.02
CA GLY A 39 -20.70 -21.92 -13.58
C GLY A 39 -19.55 -21.41 -12.72
N GLY A 40 -19.24 -22.12 -11.65
CA GLY A 40 -18.25 -21.71 -10.64
C GLY A 40 -16.99 -22.56 -10.64
N TYR A 41 -15.88 -21.94 -10.27
CA TYR A 41 -14.61 -22.63 -10.12
C TYR A 41 -13.74 -22.04 -9.03
N PHE A 42 -12.81 -22.86 -8.55
CA PHE A 42 -11.79 -22.45 -7.57
C PHE A 42 -10.43 -22.31 -8.21
N THR A 43 -9.69 -21.30 -7.75
CA THR A 43 -8.25 -21.18 -7.99
C THR A 43 -7.55 -20.91 -6.68
N GLY A 44 -6.27 -21.25 -6.59
CA GLY A 44 -5.49 -20.96 -5.42
C GLY A 44 -4.00 -21.09 -5.70
N LEU A 45 -3.22 -20.40 -4.90
CA LEU A 45 -1.77 -20.50 -4.96
C LEU A 45 -1.15 -20.29 -3.58
N PRO A 46 -0.04 -20.98 -3.31
CA PRO A 46 0.76 -20.69 -2.12
C PRO A 46 1.41 -19.32 -2.25
N LEU A 47 1.60 -18.65 -1.11
CA LEU A 47 2.32 -17.40 -1.01
C LEU A 47 3.64 -17.63 -0.31
N VAL A 48 4.70 -17.18 -0.93
CA VAL A 48 6.01 -17.04 -0.29
C VAL A 48 6.48 -15.63 -0.60
N SER A 49 6.86 -14.90 0.44
CA SER A 49 7.39 -13.55 0.30
C SER A 49 8.59 -13.34 1.21
N TYR A 50 9.34 -12.32 0.91
CA TYR A 50 10.39 -11.83 1.78
C TYR A 50 10.40 -10.31 1.72
N SER A 51 10.55 -9.68 2.87
CA SER A 51 10.93 -8.27 2.95
C SER A 51 11.89 -8.05 4.11
N THR A 52 12.69 -7.02 4.00
CA THR A 52 13.61 -6.61 5.05
C THR A 52 12.88 -6.28 6.37
N ASP A 53 11.62 -5.82 6.27
CA ASP A 53 10.80 -5.48 7.42
C ASP A 53 10.13 -6.71 8.06
N LEU A 54 9.55 -7.61 7.26
CA LEU A 54 8.71 -8.72 7.74
C LEU A 54 9.46 -10.05 7.86
N GLY A 55 10.67 -10.14 7.30
CA GLY A 55 11.37 -11.42 7.14
C GLY A 55 10.71 -12.30 6.09
N PHE A 56 10.79 -13.62 6.24
CA PHE A 56 10.09 -14.57 5.40
C PHE A 56 8.61 -14.61 5.77
N GLY A 57 7.77 -14.56 4.74
CA GLY A 57 6.33 -14.66 4.84
C GLY A 57 5.80 -15.89 4.11
N PHE A 58 4.82 -16.57 4.70
CA PHE A 58 4.20 -17.77 4.18
C PHE A 58 2.69 -17.65 4.26
N GLY A 59 2.00 -18.21 3.27
CA GLY A 59 0.57 -18.16 3.26
C GLY A 59 -0.03 -18.91 2.07
N ALA A 60 -1.32 -18.68 1.88
CA ALA A 60 -2.05 -19.15 0.71
C ALA A 60 -3.16 -18.17 0.35
N ARG A 61 -3.49 -18.15 -0.94
CA ARG A 61 -4.66 -17.48 -1.51
C ARG A 61 -5.59 -18.49 -2.13
N ALA A 62 -6.88 -18.26 -1.96
CA ALA A 62 -7.93 -19.00 -2.64
C ALA A 62 -8.94 -18.01 -3.23
N TYR A 63 -9.39 -18.30 -4.42
CA TYR A 63 -10.45 -17.56 -5.10
C TYR A 63 -11.55 -18.53 -5.48
N TYR A 64 -12.79 -18.11 -5.26
CA TYR A 64 -13.96 -18.70 -5.87
C TYR A 64 -14.55 -17.67 -6.83
N TYR A 65 -14.68 -18.05 -8.09
CA TYR A 65 -15.31 -17.26 -9.14
C TYR A 65 -16.62 -17.91 -9.52
N TRP A 66 -17.63 -17.10 -9.70
CA TRP A 66 -18.87 -17.49 -10.34
C TRP A 66 -19.00 -16.69 -11.64
N ASP A 67 -18.74 -17.33 -12.77
CA ASP A 67 -18.79 -16.71 -14.10
C ASP A 67 -20.21 -16.62 -14.65
N GLY A 68 -21.15 -17.41 -14.10
CA GLY A 68 -22.49 -17.59 -14.62
C GLY A 68 -22.55 -18.64 -15.72
N HIS A 69 -23.69 -18.69 -16.39
CA HIS A 69 -23.89 -19.60 -17.52
C HIS A 69 -23.90 -18.82 -18.84
N PRO A 70 -23.57 -19.45 -19.99
CA PRO A 70 -23.49 -18.79 -21.29
C PRO A 70 -24.79 -18.11 -21.76
N ASP A 71 -25.94 -18.50 -21.23
CA ASP A 71 -27.25 -17.89 -21.46
C ASP A 71 -27.49 -16.60 -20.64
N ASP A 72 -26.68 -16.31 -19.64
CA ASP A 72 -26.75 -15.05 -18.90
C ASP A 72 -26.17 -13.90 -19.75
N PRO A 73 -26.94 -12.82 -20.03
CA PRO A 73 -26.45 -11.68 -20.79
C PRO A 73 -25.17 -11.02 -20.23
N ARG A 74 -24.91 -11.19 -18.94
CA ARG A 74 -23.73 -10.66 -18.25
C ARG A 74 -22.48 -11.52 -18.50
N PHE A 75 -22.65 -12.78 -18.90
CA PHE A 75 -21.54 -13.70 -19.15
C PHE A 75 -20.52 -13.11 -20.12
N ALA A 76 -20.98 -12.44 -21.17
CA ALA A 76 -20.12 -11.81 -22.17
C ALA A 76 -19.58 -10.42 -21.81
N THR A 77 -20.10 -9.80 -20.74
CA THR A 77 -19.85 -8.38 -20.45
C THR A 77 -19.10 -8.12 -19.14
N THR A 78 -18.87 -9.17 -18.34
CA THR A 78 -18.13 -9.07 -17.06
C THR A 78 -17.10 -10.19 -16.96
N PRO A 79 -15.96 -9.98 -16.31
CA PRO A 79 -14.98 -11.06 -16.09
C PRO A 79 -15.56 -12.22 -15.25
N TYR A 80 -16.42 -11.93 -14.30
CA TYR A 80 -17.18 -12.85 -13.45
C TYR A 80 -18.46 -12.15 -12.95
N LEU A 81 -19.45 -12.90 -12.49
CA LEU A 81 -20.63 -12.31 -11.85
C LEU A 81 -20.37 -11.94 -10.38
N TYR A 82 -19.63 -12.79 -9.68
CA TYR A 82 -19.06 -12.45 -8.37
C TYR A 82 -17.79 -13.28 -8.10
N ARG A 83 -16.96 -12.75 -7.22
CA ARG A 83 -15.74 -13.38 -6.74
C ARG A 83 -15.66 -13.30 -5.23
N ILE A 84 -15.27 -14.40 -4.60
CA ILE A 84 -14.87 -14.45 -3.19
C ILE A 84 -13.36 -14.73 -3.17
N PHE A 85 -12.62 -13.97 -2.39
CA PHE A 85 -11.19 -14.13 -2.18
C PHE A 85 -10.90 -14.34 -0.71
N LEU A 86 -10.03 -15.28 -0.41
CA LEU A 86 -9.53 -15.57 0.94
C LEU A 86 -8.01 -15.65 0.91
N GLN A 87 -7.34 -14.99 1.85
CA GLN A 87 -5.90 -15.09 2.06
C GLN A 87 -5.60 -15.31 3.54
N GLY A 88 -4.71 -16.26 3.84
CA GLY A 88 -4.02 -16.37 5.11
C GLY A 88 -2.52 -16.12 4.89
N PHE A 89 -1.90 -15.30 5.74
CA PHE A 89 -0.49 -14.96 5.65
C PHE A 89 0.10 -14.73 7.05
N VAL A 90 1.29 -15.27 7.28
CA VAL A 90 2.11 -15.08 8.50
C VAL A 90 3.57 -14.85 8.12
N SER A 91 4.32 -14.18 8.98
CA SER A 91 5.75 -13.91 8.76
C SER A 91 6.62 -14.34 9.94
N THR A 92 7.91 -14.52 9.67
CA THR A 92 8.89 -14.91 10.72
C THR A 92 9.15 -13.79 11.73
N ARG A 93 8.76 -12.55 11.45
CA ARG A 93 8.84 -11.42 12.38
C ARG A 93 7.52 -11.14 13.10
N GLY A 94 6.56 -12.10 13.07
CA GLY A 94 5.35 -12.06 13.88
C GLY A 94 4.17 -11.29 13.25
N THR A 95 4.29 -10.86 11.98
CA THR A 95 3.17 -10.26 11.26
C THR A 95 2.18 -11.34 10.85
N GLN A 96 0.89 -11.06 11.01
CA GLN A 96 -0.23 -11.85 10.49
C GLN A 96 -1.12 -10.93 9.66
N PHE A 97 -1.55 -11.42 8.49
CA PHE A 97 -2.41 -10.67 7.58
C PHE A 97 -3.39 -11.63 6.91
N HIS A 98 -4.64 -11.59 7.37
CA HIS A 98 -5.72 -12.43 6.85
C HIS A 98 -6.73 -11.54 6.15
N TRP A 99 -7.15 -11.93 4.95
CA TRP A 99 -8.01 -11.08 4.11
C TRP A 99 -9.14 -11.91 3.49
N LEU A 100 -10.36 -11.45 3.64
CA LEU A 100 -11.55 -11.89 2.94
C LEU A 100 -12.09 -10.73 2.10
N ASP A 101 -12.34 -10.96 0.82
CA ASP A 101 -12.87 -9.98 -0.12
C ASP A 101 -14.03 -10.57 -0.92
N PHE A 102 -15.05 -9.76 -1.14
CA PHE A 102 -16.18 -10.05 -2.03
C PHE A 102 -16.27 -8.95 -3.07
N ASP A 103 -16.48 -9.34 -4.33
CA ASP A 103 -16.61 -8.43 -5.46
C ASP A 103 -17.68 -8.92 -6.44
N ALA A 104 -18.63 -8.05 -6.78
CA ALA A 104 -19.69 -8.29 -7.77
C ALA A 104 -19.76 -7.10 -8.74
N PRO A 105 -19.12 -7.14 -9.94
CA PRO A 105 -18.95 -6.00 -10.85
C PRO A 105 -20.23 -5.55 -11.47
N LYS A 106 -21.25 -6.04 -11.69
CA LYS A 106 -22.55 -5.60 -12.27
C LYS A 106 -23.69 -6.39 -11.64
N ILE A 107 -23.90 -6.13 -10.36
CA ILE A 107 -24.88 -6.90 -9.60
C ILE A 107 -26.24 -6.87 -10.27
N SER A 108 -26.83 -8.05 -10.50
CA SER A 108 -28.14 -8.24 -11.14
C SER A 108 -28.29 -7.50 -12.48
N GLY A 109 -27.20 -7.28 -13.24
CA GLY A 109 -27.23 -6.58 -14.53
C GLY A 109 -27.34 -5.05 -14.43
N THR A 110 -27.28 -4.50 -13.22
CA THR A 110 -27.29 -3.05 -12.99
C THR A 110 -25.90 -2.43 -13.21
N PRO A 111 -25.78 -1.11 -13.38
CA PRO A 111 -24.50 -0.43 -13.45
C PRO A 111 -23.81 -0.29 -12.09
N TYR A 112 -24.18 -1.09 -11.10
CA TYR A 112 -23.62 -1.04 -9.75
C TYR A 112 -22.69 -2.22 -9.50
N ARG A 113 -21.53 -1.93 -8.87
CA ARG A 113 -20.60 -2.92 -8.32
C ARG A 113 -20.68 -2.88 -6.81
N ILE A 114 -20.67 -4.03 -6.18
CA ILE A 114 -20.58 -4.14 -4.73
C ILE A 114 -19.24 -4.76 -4.38
N ARG A 115 -18.53 -4.15 -3.43
CA ARG A 115 -17.28 -4.67 -2.87
C ARG A 115 -17.35 -4.66 -1.36
N SER A 116 -16.78 -5.68 -0.73
CA SER A 116 -16.55 -5.68 0.71
C SER A 116 -15.22 -6.37 1.02
N GLN A 117 -14.50 -5.82 1.99
CA GLN A 117 -13.22 -6.35 2.46
C GLN A 117 -13.26 -6.46 3.97
N LEU A 118 -12.79 -7.58 4.48
CA LEU A 118 -12.52 -7.81 5.90
C LEU A 118 -11.07 -8.23 6.03
N ILE A 119 -10.32 -7.53 6.85
CA ILE A 119 -8.89 -7.76 7.04
C ILE A 119 -8.62 -7.86 8.54
N PHE A 120 -7.86 -8.87 8.93
CA PHE A 120 -7.25 -8.96 10.23
C PHE A 120 -5.75 -8.78 10.08
N GLN A 121 -5.24 -7.74 10.69
CA GLN A 121 -3.81 -7.44 10.76
C GLN A 121 -3.34 -7.56 12.20
N ARG A 122 -2.21 -8.22 12.38
CA ARG A 122 -1.41 -8.14 13.60
C ARG A 122 0.04 -7.93 13.21
N ASP A 123 0.70 -6.99 13.86
CA ASP A 123 2.13 -6.76 13.70
C ASP A 123 2.76 -6.38 15.04
N ILE A 124 3.54 -7.32 15.59
CA ILE A 124 4.25 -7.12 16.85
C ILE A 124 5.47 -6.19 16.73
N ASN A 125 5.81 -5.77 15.53
CA ASN A 125 6.93 -4.87 15.21
C ASN A 125 6.47 -3.71 14.30
N GLN A 126 5.24 -3.21 14.51
CA GLN A 126 4.76 -2.06 13.76
C GLN A 126 5.65 -0.85 14.05
N ASN A 127 6.17 -0.23 13.00
CA ASN A 127 7.11 0.88 13.14
C ASN A 127 6.41 2.20 13.49
N TYR A 128 7.07 3.00 14.33
CA TYR A 128 6.67 4.35 14.67
C TYR A 128 7.91 5.25 14.88
N PHE A 129 8.30 6.01 13.87
CA PHE A 129 9.45 6.94 13.91
C PHE A 129 9.04 8.39 14.22
N GLY A 130 7.84 8.61 14.81
CA GLY A 130 7.24 9.92 14.99
C GLY A 130 6.39 10.36 13.79
N LEU A 131 5.74 11.51 13.88
CA LEU A 131 4.85 12.04 12.84
C LEU A 131 5.40 13.35 12.24
N GLY A 132 5.10 13.56 10.95
CA GLY A 132 5.40 14.78 10.21
C GLY A 132 6.89 15.09 10.16
N SER A 133 7.25 16.31 10.48
CA SER A 133 8.64 16.77 10.50
C SER A 133 9.53 16.00 11.47
N ARG A 134 8.98 15.42 12.52
CA ARG A 134 9.74 14.61 13.49
C ARG A 134 10.21 13.29 12.91
N SER A 135 9.43 12.65 12.03
CA SER A 135 9.85 11.43 11.34
C SER A 135 11.00 11.66 10.35
N LEU A 136 11.24 12.91 9.93
CA LEU A 136 12.38 13.29 9.06
C LEU A 136 13.71 13.37 9.78
N ASN A 137 13.73 13.35 11.11
CA ASN A 137 14.94 13.40 11.90
C ASN A 137 15.83 12.18 11.62
N ALA A 138 17.14 12.39 11.78
CA ALA A 138 18.10 11.30 11.72
C ALA A 138 17.78 10.24 12.79
N LEU A 139 18.12 8.99 12.50
CA LEU A 139 17.91 7.87 13.43
C LEU A 139 18.70 8.12 14.73
N SER A 140 17.99 8.14 15.85
CA SER A 140 18.56 8.37 17.17
C SER A 140 17.58 7.89 18.26
N PHE A 141 18.14 7.49 19.41
CA PHE A 141 17.38 7.15 20.61
C PHE A 141 18.02 7.80 21.86
N PRO A 142 17.28 8.00 22.96
CA PRO A 142 17.78 8.75 24.10
C PRO A 142 19.03 8.18 24.77
N GLY A 143 19.25 6.87 24.70
CA GLY A 143 20.46 6.21 25.21
C GLY A 143 21.73 6.44 24.37
N SER A 144 21.61 7.05 23.17
CA SER A 144 22.74 7.32 22.29
C SER A 144 23.07 8.80 22.23
N SER A 145 24.34 9.15 22.34
CA SER A 145 24.85 10.51 22.14
C SER A 145 25.08 10.87 20.67
N ARG A 146 24.87 9.91 19.74
CA ARG A 146 25.11 10.08 18.30
C ARG A 146 23.84 9.81 17.49
N THR A 147 23.82 10.32 16.25
CA THR A 147 22.87 9.96 15.21
C THR A 147 23.47 8.89 14.30
N TYR A 148 22.60 8.12 13.65
CA TYR A 148 22.98 7.03 12.76
C TYR A 148 22.54 7.34 11.33
N ASN A 149 23.40 7.05 10.37
CA ASN A 149 23.12 7.19 8.94
C ASN A 149 22.75 5.87 8.28
N ASN A 150 22.83 4.76 9.04
CA ASN A 150 22.54 3.43 8.58
C ASN A 150 21.61 2.75 9.59
N PHE A 151 20.52 2.14 9.10
CA PHE A 151 19.52 1.52 9.95
C PHE A 151 20.06 0.26 10.67
N THR A 152 20.94 -0.51 10.04
CA THR A 152 21.53 -1.69 10.68
C THR A 152 22.37 -1.32 11.89
N ASP A 153 23.20 -0.28 11.78
CA ASP A 153 24.01 0.22 12.90
C ASP A 153 23.12 0.77 14.01
N TYR A 154 22.04 1.46 13.63
CA TYR A 154 21.04 1.98 14.54
C TYR A 154 20.36 0.86 15.32
N ALA A 155 19.79 -0.12 14.64
CA ALA A 155 19.11 -1.26 15.25
C ALA A 155 20.03 -2.11 16.14
N ASN A 156 21.31 -2.30 15.74
CA ASN A 156 22.30 -2.98 16.57
C ASN A 156 22.59 -2.20 17.86
N ALA A 157 22.64 -0.87 17.78
CA ALA A 157 22.88 -0.03 18.96
C ALA A 157 21.68 0.01 19.92
N GLU A 158 20.44 0.02 19.38
CA GLU A 158 19.22 -0.04 20.19
C GLU A 158 19.11 -1.32 20.99
N GLN A 159 19.58 -2.46 20.47
CA GLN A 159 19.53 -3.76 21.14
C GLN A 159 20.50 -3.89 22.32
N GLN A 160 21.50 -3.03 22.41
CA GLN A 160 22.48 -3.09 23.51
C GLN A 160 21.85 -2.72 24.85
N VAL A 161 22.14 -3.51 25.88
CA VAL A 161 21.74 -3.17 27.25
C VAL A 161 22.60 -2.01 27.75
N GLN A 162 21.95 -0.97 28.24
CA GLN A 162 22.60 0.22 28.79
C GLN A 162 21.97 0.55 30.15
N ASN A 163 22.76 0.54 31.21
CA ASN A 163 22.29 0.79 32.58
C ASN A 163 21.09 -0.08 33.00
N GLY A 164 21.03 -1.34 32.52
CA GLY A 164 19.95 -2.29 32.81
C GLY A 164 18.69 -2.15 31.97
N GLU A 165 18.66 -1.23 31.04
CA GLU A 165 17.58 -1.04 30.05
C GLU A 165 18.08 -1.23 28.62
N THR A 166 17.16 -1.44 27.68
CA THR A 166 17.42 -1.51 26.23
C THR A 166 16.47 -0.60 25.48
N TYR A 167 16.79 -0.27 24.24
CA TYR A 167 15.95 0.47 23.30
C TYR A 167 15.52 -0.38 22.10
N ALA A 168 15.59 -1.71 22.23
CA ALA A 168 15.35 -2.66 21.14
C ALA A 168 13.96 -2.53 20.47
N LYS A 169 13.01 -1.90 21.15
CA LYS A 169 11.64 -1.61 20.70
C LYS A 169 11.31 -0.12 20.71
N TYR A 170 12.32 0.75 20.70
CA TYR A 170 12.12 2.19 20.83
C TYR A 170 11.20 2.78 19.75
N ASP A 171 11.35 2.32 18.50
CA ASP A 171 10.56 2.75 17.36
C ASP A 171 9.48 1.73 16.96
N GLN A 172 9.05 0.85 17.87
CA GLN A 172 8.10 -0.22 17.57
C GLN A 172 7.00 -0.33 18.63
N TYR A 173 5.84 -0.86 18.19
CA TYR A 173 4.70 -1.21 19.04
C TYR A 173 4.02 -2.47 18.50
N ASP A 174 3.21 -3.16 19.33
CA ASP A 174 2.37 -4.28 18.93
C ASP A 174 0.99 -3.72 18.52
N LEU A 175 0.57 -4.00 17.29
CA LEU A 175 -0.70 -3.61 16.72
C LEU A 175 -1.53 -4.85 16.41
N VAL A 176 -2.78 -4.88 16.92
CA VAL A 176 -3.83 -5.77 16.44
C VAL A 176 -4.94 -4.93 15.84
N ARG A 177 -5.24 -5.11 14.55
CA ARG A 177 -6.20 -4.27 13.83
C ARG A 177 -7.09 -5.10 12.90
N PRO A 178 -8.28 -5.57 13.35
CA PRO A 178 -9.35 -5.94 12.44
C PRO A 178 -9.94 -4.68 11.79
N TYR A 179 -10.08 -4.69 10.47
CA TYR A 179 -10.69 -3.58 9.73
C TYR A 179 -11.39 -4.07 8.47
N GLY A 180 -12.29 -3.26 7.95
CA GLY A 180 -12.98 -3.57 6.73
C GLY A 180 -13.71 -2.39 6.14
N ILE A 181 -14.16 -2.58 4.91
CA ILE A 181 -14.98 -1.61 4.17
C ILE A 181 -16.02 -2.35 3.35
N ALA A 182 -17.24 -1.81 3.32
CA ALA A 182 -18.28 -2.20 2.38
C ALA A 182 -18.62 -0.98 1.52
N SER A 183 -18.65 -1.17 0.19
CA SER A 183 -18.86 -0.09 -0.76
C SER A 183 -19.76 -0.50 -1.91
N VAL A 184 -20.43 0.50 -2.46
CA VAL A 184 -21.21 0.42 -3.70
C VAL A 184 -20.58 1.42 -4.67
N GLU A 185 -20.24 0.95 -5.86
CA GLU A 185 -19.75 1.77 -6.95
C GLU A 185 -20.81 1.87 -8.05
N ARG A 186 -21.03 3.05 -8.58
CA ARG A 186 -21.77 3.24 -9.81
C ARG A 186 -20.81 3.45 -10.98
N LEU A 187 -20.97 2.66 -12.02
CA LEU A 187 -20.14 2.65 -13.21
C LEU A 187 -20.78 3.51 -14.30
N PHE A 188 -19.99 4.39 -14.93
CA PHE A 188 -20.38 5.26 -16.04
C PHE A 188 -19.38 5.10 -17.17
N ASP A 189 -19.77 5.46 -18.39
CA ASP A 189 -18.90 5.47 -19.57
C ASP A 189 -18.12 4.15 -19.72
N ASP A 190 -18.85 3.04 -19.80
CA ASP A 190 -18.29 1.68 -19.87
C ASP A 190 -17.27 1.37 -18.76
N ALA A 191 -17.58 1.81 -17.54
CA ALA A 191 -16.77 1.66 -16.33
C ALA A 191 -15.46 2.48 -16.30
N ARG A 192 -15.26 3.43 -17.21
CA ARG A 192 -14.12 4.35 -17.12
C ARG A 192 -14.24 5.32 -15.95
N VAL A 193 -15.46 5.79 -15.67
CA VAL A 193 -15.74 6.63 -14.50
C VAL A 193 -16.48 5.80 -13.48
N ARG A 194 -15.99 5.78 -12.25
CA ARG A 194 -16.59 5.08 -11.13
C ARG A 194 -16.80 6.06 -9.99
N VAL A 195 -17.99 6.07 -9.42
CA VAL A 195 -18.32 6.83 -8.21
C VAL A 195 -18.65 5.84 -7.11
N LEU A 196 -17.94 5.92 -6.01
CA LEU A 196 -18.03 5.00 -4.88
C LEU A 196 -18.62 5.71 -3.67
N GLY A 197 -19.52 5.03 -2.97
CA GLY A 197 -19.93 5.34 -1.61
C GLY A 197 -19.75 4.12 -0.72
N GLY A 198 -19.22 4.30 0.48
CA GLY A 198 -18.94 3.18 1.37
C GLY A 198 -18.86 3.58 2.84
N VAL A 199 -18.81 2.55 3.69
CA VAL A 199 -18.56 2.67 5.11
C VAL A 199 -17.44 1.72 5.51
N GLY A 200 -16.51 2.20 6.31
CA GLY A 200 -15.41 1.43 6.84
C GLY A 200 -15.45 1.37 8.36
N PHE A 201 -14.91 0.32 8.90
CA PHE A 201 -14.66 0.16 10.31
C PHE A 201 -13.23 -0.32 10.55
N SER A 202 -12.66 0.09 11.65
CA SER A 202 -11.35 -0.37 12.12
C SER A 202 -11.36 -0.32 13.64
N TYR A 203 -10.83 -1.35 14.26
CA TYR A 203 -10.51 -1.33 15.69
C TYR A 203 -9.02 -1.56 15.85
N ALA A 204 -8.33 -0.67 16.55
CA ALA A 204 -6.91 -0.84 16.85
C ALA A 204 -6.73 -1.14 18.33
N ASP A 205 -6.02 -2.22 18.63
CA ASP A 205 -5.47 -2.52 19.95
C ASP A 205 -3.95 -2.29 19.89
N ILE A 206 -3.47 -1.36 20.70
CA ILE A 206 -2.09 -0.89 20.67
C ILE A 206 -1.43 -1.24 22.00
N THR A 207 -0.35 -1.97 21.89
CA THR A 207 0.46 -2.32 23.05
C THR A 207 1.85 -1.69 22.92
N ASP A 208 2.14 -0.73 23.79
CA ASP A 208 3.47 -0.15 23.95
C ASP A 208 4.43 -1.10 24.69
N TYR A 209 5.72 -1.03 24.37
CA TYR A 209 6.76 -1.88 24.94
C TYR A 209 7.45 -1.27 26.17
N SER A 210 7.23 0.00 26.52
CA SER A 210 7.87 0.68 27.65
C SER A 210 7.73 -0.13 28.94
N GLY A 211 8.85 -0.41 29.56
CA GLY A 211 8.91 -1.15 30.82
C GLY A 211 8.74 -2.66 30.73
N LYS A 212 8.49 -3.22 29.54
CA LYS A 212 8.39 -4.68 29.31
C LYS A 212 9.78 -5.29 29.09
N PHE A 213 9.94 -6.56 29.44
CA PHE A 213 11.16 -7.30 29.10
C PHE A 213 11.11 -7.75 27.64
N VAL A 214 12.11 -7.35 26.88
CA VAL A 214 12.28 -7.67 25.44
C VAL A 214 13.65 -8.33 25.22
N ASP A 215 13.82 -8.94 24.04
CA ASP A 215 15.10 -9.49 23.63
C ASP A 215 16.11 -8.37 23.38
N ALA A 216 17.31 -8.54 23.92
CA ALA A 216 18.39 -7.58 23.90
C ALA A 216 19.75 -8.27 23.74
N VAL A 217 20.82 -7.51 23.70
CA VAL A 217 22.21 -7.99 23.65
C VAL A 217 22.98 -7.35 24.81
N ASP A 218 23.69 -8.15 25.57
CA ASP A 218 24.51 -7.67 26.69
C ASP A 218 25.89 -7.13 26.23
N ASP A 219 26.67 -6.60 27.17
CA ASP A 219 27.98 -6.04 26.88
C ASP A 219 29.00 -7.07 26.33
N SER A 220 28.74 -8.36 26.50
CA SER A 220 29.55 -9.45 25.95
C SER A 220 29.15 -9.83 24.53
N GLY A 221 28.04 -9.28 24.04
CA GLY A 221 27.45 -9.59 22.73
C GLY A 221 26.51 -10.81 22.75
N ASP A 222 26.17 -11.30 23.95
CA ASP A 222 25.32 -12.47 24.13
C ASP A 222 23.83 -12.03 24.16
N ALA A 223 22.95 -12.89 23.60
CA ALA A 223 21.51 -12.69 23.66
C ALA A 223 21.01 -12.74 25.12
N THR A 224 20.27 -11.73 25.51
CA THR A 224 19.71 -11.57 26.85
C THR A 224 18.31 -10.97 26.79
N ARG A 225 17.69 -10.70 27.91
CA ARG A 225 16.46 -9.95 28.04
C ARG A 225 16.65 -8.79 28.99
N ALA A 226 16.25 -7.60 28.52
CA ALA A 226 16.33 -6.40 29.35
C ALA A 226 14.98 -5.66 29.31
N LYS A 227 14.82 -4.74 30.26
CA LYS A 227 13.64 -3.88 30.33
C LYS A 227 13.73 -2.82 29.23
N GLU A 228 12.67 -2.67 28.45
CA GLU A 228 12.59 -1.62 27.45
C GLU A 228 12.47 -0.25 28.11
N ALA A 229 13.31 0.69 27.70
CA ALA A 229 13.20 2.08 28.06
C ALA A 229 11.90 2.70 27.52
N PRO A 230 11.49 3.91 27.95
CA PRO A 230 10.33 4.56 27.36
C PRO A 230 10.46 4.69 25.84
N THR A 231 9.49 4.09 25.11
CA THR A 231 9.48 4.12 23.65
C THR A 231 9.19 5.52 23.11
N ARG A 232 9.47 5.74 21.82
CA ARG A 232 9.09 6.98 21.13
C ARG A 232 7.59 7.18 21.17
N LEU A 233 6.79 6.13 20.94
CA LEU A 233 5.33 6.18 21.02
C LEU A 233 4.88 6.63 22.40
N ALA A 234 5.37 6.02 23.48
CA ALA A 234 5.02 6.40 24.86
C ALA A 234 5.37 7.86 25.14
N THR A 235 6.53 8.31 24.69
CA THR A 235 6.98 9.70 24.85
C THR A 235 6.06 10.69 24.15
N ASP A 236 5.68 10.41 22.90
CA ASP A 236 4.79 11.25 22.12
C ASP A 236 3.36 11.25 22.67
N CYS A 237 2.91 10.12 23.21
CA CYS A 237 1.63 10.00 23.92
C CYS A 237 1.62 10.84 25.21
N ALA A 238 2.65 10.73 26.03
CA ALA A 238 2.77 11.51 27.26
C ALA A 238 2.84 13.01 27.01
N ALA A 239 3.44 13.42 25.88
CA ALA A 239 3.51 14.81 25.44
C ALA A 239 2.21 15.30 24.76
N HIS A 240 1.18 14.45 24.58
CA HIS A 240 -0.08 14.75 23.89
C HIS A 240 0.08 15.31 22.47
N VAL A 241 1.12 14.91 21.76
CA VAL A 241 1.40 15.39 20.39
C VAL A 241 0.79 14.51 19.31
N ILE A 242 0.22 13.38 19.70
CA ILE A 242 -0.50 12.43 18.83
C ILE A 242 -1.83 12.02 19.47
N VAL A 243 -2.76 11.55 18.62
CA VAL A 243 -4.09 11.07 19.02
C VAL A 243 -4.15 9.55 18.78
N GLY A 244 -4.86 8.82 19.63
CA GLY A 244 -5.09 7.38 19.45
C GLY A 244 -4.09 6.48 20.17
N CYS A 245 -3.41 6.95 21.21
CA CYS A 245 -2.41 6.18 21.96
C CYS A 245 -2.90 4.88 22.58
N GLY A 246 -4.17 4.79 22.94
CA GLY A 246 -4.81 3.58 23.48
C GLY A 246 -5.50 2.73 22.41
N GLY A 247 -5.34 3.06 21.13
CA GLY A 247 -6.14 2.42 20.08
C GLY A 247 -7.59 2.88 20.08
N GLY A 248 -8.53 1.98 19.77
CA GLY A 248 -9.97 2.23 19.76
C GLY A 248 -10.62 2.11 18.38
N TRP A 249 -11.90 2.48 18.30
CA TRP A 249 -12.68 2.41 17.07
C TRP A 249 -12.44 3.60 16.15
N ASP A 250 -12.07 3.32 14.90
CA ASP A 250 -11.91 4.29 13.82
C ASP A 250 -12.85 3.94 12.66
N ASN A 251 -14.11 4.34 12.77
CA ASN A 251 -15.15 4.09 11.78
C ASN A 251 -15.35 5.34 10.91
N PHE A 252 -15.52 5.15 9.60
CA PHE A 252 -15.61 6.25 8.65
C PHE A 252 -16.61 5.99 7.52
N ALA A 253 -17.14 7.08 6.98
CA ALA A 253 -17.84 7.07 5.69
C ALA A 253 -16.85 7.48 4.60
N ARG A 254 -16.94 6.86 3.42
CA ARG A 254 -16.11 7.09 2.25
C ARG A 254 -16.95 7.51 1.06
N VAL A 255 -16.49 8.52 0.33
CA VAL A 255 -16.90 8.79 -1.05
C VAL A 255 -15.67 8.90 -1.91
N ALA A 256 -15.73 8.33 -3.13
CA ALA A 256 -14.61 8.39 -4.04
C ALA A 256 -15.07 8.48 -5.49
N ILE A 257 -14.20 8.99 -6.33
CA ILE A 257 -14.35 8.99 -7.78
C ILE A 257 -13.06 8.50 -8.41
N SER A 258 -13.16 7.63 -9.41
CA SER A 258 -12.01 7.19 -10.18
C SER A 258 -12.27 7.28 -11.67
N TYR A 259 -11.19 7.53 -12.44
CA TYR A 259 -11.16 7.50 -13.89
C TYR A 259 -10.07 6.55 -14.36
N ASP A 260 -10.46 5.52 -15.13
CA ASP A 260 -9.60 4.40 -15.53
C ASP A 260 -9.66 4.20 -17.04
N THR A 261 -8.52 4.36 -17.70
CA THR A 261 -8.35 4.11 -19.14
C THR A 261 -7.22 3.14 -19.41
N ARG A 262 -6.77 2.40 -18.39
CA ARG A 262 -5.73 1.38 -18.56
C ARG A 262 -6.19 0.31 -19.56
N ASP A 263 -5.29 -0.14 -20.40
CA ASP A 263 -5.53 -1.21 -21.36
C ASP A 263 -5.74 -2.56 -20.67
N PHE A 264 -5.00 -2.83 -19.58
CA PHE A 264 -5.14 -4.03 -18.77
C PHE A 264 -4.82 -3.75 -17.30
N GLU A 265 -5.74 -4.05 -16.39
CA GLU A 265 -5.62 -3.65 -14.98
C GLU A 265 -4.43 -4.27 -14.24
N PRO A 266 -4.14 -5.58 -14.35
CA PRO A 266 -3.02 -6.20 -13.63
C PRO A 266 -1.63 -5.80 -14.14
N ASP A 267 -1.48 -5.55 -15.45
CA ASP A 267 -0.21 -5.25 -16.12
C ASP A 267 -0.41 -4.19 -17.21
N PRO A 268 -0.66 -2.94 -16.82
CA PRO A 268 -0.98 -1.89 -17.78
C PRO A 268 0.26 -1.43 -18.58
N ASN A 269 0.09 -1.35 -19.90
CA ASN A 269 1.08 -0.82 -20.82
C ASN A 269 0.78 0.61 -21.24
N THR A 270 -0.50 0.97 -21.29
CA THR A 270 -0.97 2.31 -21.69
C THR A 270 -2.16 2.74 -20.85
N GLY A 271 -2.39 4.05 -20.82
CA GLY A 271 -3.55 4.64 -20.17
C GLY A 271 -3.22 5.32 -18.84
N VAL A 272 -4.26 5.75 -18.16
CA VAL A 272 -4.16 6.43 -16.87
C VAL A 272 -5.20 5.87 -15.90
N PHE A 273 -4.87 5.89 -14.61
CA PHE A 273 -5.80 5.65 -13.53
C PHE A 273 -5.66 6.79 -12.52
N VAL A 274 -6.75 7.53 -12.35
CA VAL A 274 -6.81 8.65 -11.39
C VAL A 274 -7.90 8.34 -10.39
N ASP A 275 -7.60 8.47 -9.11
CA ASP A 275 -8.57 8.33 -8.04
C ASP A 275 -8.48 9.48 -7.04
N ALA A 276 -9.65 9.90 -6.57
CA ALA A 276 -9.81 10.88 -5.50
C ALA A 276 -10.82 10.34 -4.48
N GLU A 277 -10.49 10.50 -3.22
CA GLU A 277 -11.22 9.90 -2.11
C GLU A 277 -11.35 10.88 -0.96
N LEU A 278 -12.49 10.87 -0.30
CA LEU A 278 -12.77 11.58 0.95
C LEU A 278 -13.32 10.59 1.97
N ASP A 279 -12.61 10.45 3.08
CA ASP A 279 -13.07 9.73 4.27
C ASP A 279 -13.46 10.73 5.36
N ALA A 280 -14.54 10.43 6.05
CA ALA A 280 -14.99 11.15 7.23
C ALA A 280 -15.08 10.19 8.41
N GLY A 281 -14.06 10.18 9.28
CA GLY A 281 -14.12 9.52 10.59
C GLY A 281 -15.06 10.32 11.48
N THR A 282 -16.04 9.65 12.11
CA THR A 282 -17.07 10.36 12.86
C THR A 282 -17.65 9.55 14.00
N LEU A 283 -17.91 10.24 15.13
CA LEU A 283 -18.62 9.69 16.28
C LEU A 283 -20.02 9.15 15.91
N ALA A 284 -20.66 9.70 14.87
CA ALA A 284 -21.97 9.23 14.41
C ALA A 284 -21.96 7.80 13.87
N LEU A 285 -20.80 7.29 13.44
CA LEU A 285 -20.59 5.90 13.03
C LEU A 285 -19.97 5.04 14.13
N GLY A 286 -19.92 5.53 15.38
CA GLY A 286 -19.29 4.83 16.49
C GLY A 286 -17.75 4.89 16.47
N SER A 287 -17.15 5.82 15.72
CA SER A 287 -15.71 6.12 15.82
C SER A 287 -15.42 6.86 17.13
N GLU A 288 -14.26 6.67 17.71
CA GLU A 288 -13.75 7.49 18.81
C GLU A 288 -13.06 8.77 18.31
N TYR A 289 -12.92 8.90 16.98
CA TYR A 289 -12.16 9.95 16.31
C TYR A 289 -13.05 10.72 15.32
N ASN A 290 -12.81 12.04 15.25
CA ASN A 290 -13.44 12.93 14.26
C ASN A 290 -12.37 13.54 13.37
N TYR A 291 -12.35 13.19 12.08
CA TYR A 291 -11.42 13.75 11.11
C TYR A 291 -11.97 13.67 9.69
N LEU A 292 -11.35 14.43 8.81
CA LEU A 292 -11.47 14.26 7.36
C LEU A 292 -10.13 13.84 6.79
N ARG A 293 -10.14 12.88 5.87
CA ARG A 293 -8.97 12.44 5.11
C ARG A 293 -9.27 12.53 3.63
N VAL A 294 -8.37 13.13 2.87
CA VAL A 294 -8.46 13.25 1.42
C VAL A 294 -7.27 12.53 0.81
N LEU A 295 -7.52 11.70 -0.19
CA LEU A 295 -6.50 11.16 -1.07
C LEU A 295 -6.74 11.67 -2.49
N ALA A 296 -5.66 11.96 -3.20
CA ALA A 296 -5.66 12.18 -4.64
C ALA A 296 -4.45 11.45 -5.23
N ALA A 297 -4.68 10.57 -6.21
CA ALA A 297 -3.62 9.81 -6.84
C ALA A 297 -3.81 9.78 -8.36
N ALA A 298 -2.69 9.77 -9.07
CA ALA A 298 -2.64 9.59 -10.51
C ALA A 298 -1.57 8.58 -10.86
N ARG A 299 -1.91 7.59 -11.69
CA ARG A 299 -1.00 6.59 -12.25
C ARG A 299 -1.07 6.70 -13.77
N GLY A 300 0.07 6.71 -14.43
CA GLY A 300 0.15 6.82 -15.88
C GLY A 300 1.09 5.77 -16.44
N TYR A 301 0.73 5.25 -17.61
CA TYR A 301 1.46 4.20 -18.31
C TYR A 301 1.58 4.59 -19.77
N TRP A 302 2.78 4.49 -20.32
CA TRP A 302 3.05 4.84 -21.70
C TRP A 302 4.07 3.88 -22.30
N SER A 303 3.67 3.23 -23.40
CA SER A 303 4.59 2.44 -24.22
C SER A 303 5.06 3.31 -25.40
N PRO A 304 6.33 3.72 -25.45
CA PRO A 304 6.87 4.52 -26.53
C PRO A 304 6.99 3.75 -27.86
N ILE A 305 6.90 2.41 -27.83
CA ILE A 305 6.98 1.55 -29.00
C ILE A 305 5.58 0.99 -29.27
N ALA A 306 4.85 1.60 -30.23
CA ALA A 306 3.41 1.51 -30.39
C ALA A 306 2.84 0.10 -30.61
N ASP A 307 3.58 -0.85 -31.14
CA ASP A 307 3.09 -2.21 -31.45
C ASP A 307 3.75 -3.30 -30.59
N ARG A 308 4.55 -2.89 -29.61
CA ARG A 308 5.27 -3.81 -28.72
C ARG A 308 5.17 -3.27 -27.30
N ALA A 309 4.57 -4.04 -26.40
CA ALA A 309 4.58 -3.74 -24.98
C ALA A 309 5.94 -4.07 -24.31
N ASP A 310 7.04 -4.07 -25.08
CA ASP A 310 8.37 -4.44 -24.61
C ASP A 310 8.99 -3.37 -23.68
N LEU A 311 8.55 -2.11 -23.81
CA LEU A 311 9.02 -1.01 -22.98
C LEU A 311 7.83 -0.16 -22.50
N VAL A 312 7.65 -0.05 -21.19
CA VAL A 312 6.61 0.76 -20.57
C VAL A 312 7.24 1.75 -19.59
N LEU A 313 6.93 3.01 -19.73
CA LEU A 313 7.19 4.04 -18.72
C LEU A 313 5.97 4.15 -17.82
N ALA A 314 6.14 3.85 -16.54
CA ALA A 314 5.07 3.91 -15.55
C ALA A 314 5.39 4.93 -14.47
N GLY A 315 4.40 5.71 -14.06
CA GLY A 315 4.54 6.71 -13.00
C GLY A 315 3.32 6.78 -12.10
N ARG A 316 3.57 7.09 -10.83
CA ARG A 316 2.53 7.37 -9.83
C ARG A 316 2.86 8.64 -9.06
N LEU A 317 1.85 9.48 -8.87
CA LEU A 317 1.87 10.61 -7.96
C LEU A 317 0.72 10.45 -6.97
N THR A 318 0.97 10.65 -5.69
CA THR A 318 -0.04 10.53 -4.65
C THR A 318 0.11 11.65 -3.63
N PHE A 319 -1.01 12.14 -3.20
CA PHE A 319 -1.19 13.04 -2.08
C PHE A 319 -2.22 12.43 -1.13
N VAL A 320 -1.93 12.43 0.16
CA VAL A 320 -2.90 12.18 1.21
C VAL A 320 -2.77 13.27 2.26
N GLY A 321 -3.90 13.76 2.76
CA GLY A 321 -3.92 14.75 3.84
C GLY A 321 -5.10 14.50 4.76
N GLN A 322 -4.90 14.69 6.05
CA GLN A 322 -5.93 14.49 7.05
C GLN A 322 -5.93 15.66 8.05
N THR A 323 -7.11 15.92 8.61
CA THR A 323 -7.27 16.96 9.62
C THR A 323 -6.81 16.47 11.00
N ASN A 324 -6.59 17.41 11.91
CA ASN A 324 -6.33 17.11 13.32
C ASN A 324 -7.47 16.24 13.88
N GLY A 325 -7.11 15.27 14.73
CA GLY A 325 -8.07 14.31 15.31
C GLY A 325 -8.06 12.93 14.66
N ALA A 326 -7.37 12.76 13.54
CA ALA A 326 -7.09 11.42 13.02
C ALA A 326 -6.14 10.69 13.96
N PRO A 327 -6.39 9.40 14.29
CA PRO A 327 -5.49 8.65 15.15
C PRO A 327 -4.20 8.30 14.39
N PHE A 328 -3.08 8.26 15.09
CA PHE A 328 -1.76 8.05 14.48
C PHE A 328 -1.67 6.73 13.70
N PHE A 329 -2.35 5.69 14.16
CA PHE A 329 -2.38 4.37 13.53
C PHE A 329 -3.23 4.31 12.24
N SER A 330 -3.94 5.38 11.88
CA SER A 330 -4.61 5.54 10.59
C SER A 330 -3.84 6.44 9.63
N MET A 331 -2.82 7.16 10.13
CA MET A 331 -1.98 8.03 9.30
C MET A 331 -0.95 7.27 8.49
N ASP A 332 -0.62 6.03 8.87
CA ASP A 332 0.32 5.13 8.22
C ASP A 332 -0.22 4.46 6.94
N THR A 333 -1.22 5.05 6.30
CA THR A 333 -1.91 4.40 5.18
C THR A 333 -2.24 5.39 4.07
N PHE A 334 -1.93 4.98 2.81
CA PHE A 334 -2.53 5.56 1.61
C PHE A 334 -3.79 4.74 1.27
N PRO A 335 -4.99 5.28 1.47
CA PRO A 335 -6.24 4.54 1.38
C PRO A 335 -6.78 4.46 -0.06
N TYR A 336 -5.97 4.04 -1.04
CA TYR A 336 -6.40 3.94 -2.44
C TYR A 336 -7.71 3.16 -2.61
N THR A 337 -8.51 3.53 -3.60
CA THR A 337 -9.81 2.92 -3.90
C THR A 337 -9.70 1.44 -4.29
N ASP A 338 -8.58 1.03 -4.87
CA ASP A 338 -8.29 -0.36 -5.23
C ASP A 338 -7.79 -1.19 -4.03
N ASN A 339 -6.71 -0.76 -3.39
CA ASN A 339 -6.16 -1.42 -2.19
C ASN A 339 -5.34 -0.43 -1.36
N PRO A 340 -5.52 -0.38 -0.03
CA PRO A 340 -4.72 0.46 0.83
C PRO A 340 -3.24 0.03 0.80
N VAL A 341 -2.36 0.99 0.95
CA VAL A 341 -0.90 0.81 0.97
C VAL A 341 -0.34 1.49 2.21
N ALA A 342 0.64 0.86 2.86
CA ALA A 342 1.34 1.43 4.02
C ALA A 342 1.98 2.79 3.71
N GLY A 343 2.34 3.53 4.74
CA GLY A 343 2.94 4.87 4.66
C GLY A 343 4.27 4.92 3.90
N LEU A 344 4.96 6.03 3.99
CA LEU A 344 6.21 6.20 3.24
C LEU A 344 7.34 5.36 3.85
N GLY A 345 7.89 4.49 3.04
CA GLY A 345 8.85 3.45 3.37
C GLY A 345 8.33 2.06 3.01
N GLY A 346 9.24 1.11 2.89
CA GLY A 346 8.91 -0.26 2.55
C GLY A 346 8.58 -0.48 1.07
N GLN A 347 8.11 -1.66 0.80
CA GLN A 347 8.00 -2.26 -0.52
C GLN A 347 7.18 -1.47 -1.55
N ARG A 348 6.09 -0.84 -1.14
CA ARG A 348 5.09 -0.27 -2.08
C ARG A 348 5.14 1.25 -2.21
N THR A 349 6.05 1.91 -1.50
CA THR A 349 6.18 3.38 -1.50
C THR A 349 7.61 3.85 -1.73
N LEU A 350 8.46 3.90 -0.71
CA LEU A 350 9.87 4.28 -0.81
C LEU A 350 10.75 3.05 -0.57
N ARG A 351 11.01 2.28 -1.62
CA ARG A 351 11.79 1.04 -1.54
C ARG A 351 13.23 1.31 -1.09
N GLY A 352 13.70 0.58 -0.07
CA GLY A 352 15.00 0.80 0.54
C GLY A 352 14.95 1.53 1.87
N TYR A 353 13.86 2.20 2.21
CA TYR A 353 13.57 2.64 3.58
C TYR A 353 12.76 1.58 4.33
N ARG A 354 12.81 1.58 5.65
CA ARG A 354 11.93 0.75 6.50
C ARG A 354 10.47 1.13 6.29
N GLN A 355 9.58 0.16 6.43
CA GLN A 355 8.14 0.39 6.34
C GLN A 355 7.72 1.46 7.34
N ASP A 356 6.86 2.38 6.94
CA ASP A 356 6.36 3.50 7.75
C ASP A 356 7.46 4.38 8.37
N ARG A 357 8.65 4.44 7.71
CA ARG A 357 9.76 5.29 8.16
C ARG A 357 9.35 6.77 8.24
N PHE A 358 8.47 7.19 7.33
CA PHE A 358 8.00 8.57 7.25
C PHE A 358 6.47 8.58 7.22
N VAL A 359 5.86 9.06 8.28
CA VAL A 359 4.40 9.19 8.42
C VAL A 359 4.05 10.60 8.86
N GLY A 360 2.95 11.15 8.39
CA GLY A 360 2.50 12.49 8.78
C GLY A 360 1.05 12.75 8.46
N SER A 361 0.51 13.84 8.99
CA SER A 361 -0.86 14.27 8.69
C SER A 361 -1.06 14.56 7.20
N VAL A 362 0.01 14.92 6.51
CA VAL A 362 0.05 15.07 5.06
C VAL A 362 1.24 14.29 4.53
N MET A 363 1.04 13.50 3.47
CA MET A 363 2.12 12.78 2.79
C MET A 363 2.00 12.96 1.28
N THR A 364 3.16 13.04 0.63
CA THR A 364 3.28 13.06 -0.83
C THR A 364 4.22 11.95 -1.28
N LEU A 365 3.91 11.32 -2.40
CA LEU A 365 4.66 10.20 -2.96
C LEU A 365 4.73 10.32 -4.48
N ALA A 366 5.91 10.08 -5.03
CA ALA A 366 6.14 9.89 -6.46
C ALA A 366 6.92 8.62 -6.69
N ASN A 367 6.50 7.81 -7.66
CA ASN A 367 7.24 6.63 -8.12
C ASN A 367 7.36 6.69 -9.64
N ALA A 368 8.51 6.27 -10.15
CA ALA A 368 8.77 6.14 -11.58
C ALA A 368 9.43 4.79 -11.85
N GLU A 369 8.92 4.06 -12.84
CA GLU A 369 9.46 2.78 -13.28
C GLU A 369 9.65 2.77 -14.80
N VAL A 370 10.76 2.18 -15.24
CA VAL A 370 10.96 1.79 -16.63
C VAL A 370 10.84 0.28 -16.70
N ARG A 371 9.76 -0.24 -17.24
CA ARG A 371 9.47 -1.67 -17.34
C ARG A 371 9.90 -2.16 -18.73
N TRP A 372 10.97 -2.92 -18.80
CA TRP A 372 11.48 -3.48 -20.05
C TRP A 372 11.35 -4.98 -20.07
N THR A 373 10.47 -5.48 -20.95
CA THR A 373 10.34 -6.91 -21.22
C THR A 373 11.43 -7.32 -22.20
N PHE A 374 12.47 -7.97 -21.69
CA PHE A 374 13.63 -8.33 -22.48
C PHE A 374 13.56 -9.75 -23.07
N ALA A 375 12.69 -10.60 -22.58
CA ALA A 375 12.52 -11.96 -23.07
C ALA A 375 11.11 -12.51 -22.86
N HIS A 376 10.67 -13.37 -23.78
CA HIS A 376 9.46 -14.16 -23.68
C HIS A 376 9.79 -15.65 -23.77
N ALA A 377 9.10 -16.47 -23.00
CA ALA A 377 9.21 -17.92 -23.07
C ALA A 377 7.82 -18.57 -23.07
N HIS A 378 7.72 -19.69 -23.81
CA HIS A 378 6.52 -20.52 -23.85
C HIS A 378 6.90 -21.92 -23.42
N PHE A 379 6.26 -22.44 -22.40
CA PHE A 379 6.50 -23.78 -21.90
C PHE A 379 5.17 -24.42 -21.46
N TRP A 380 4.86 -25.60 -21.99
CA TRP A 380 3.62 -26.34 -21.69
C TRP A 380 2.34 -25.49 -21.67
N ARG A 381 2.07 -24.73 -22.73
CA ARG A 381 0.94 -23.83 -22.88
C ARG A 381 0.95 -22.62 -21.91
N GLN A 382 2.01 -22.44 -21.13
CA GLN A 382 2.20 -21.29 -20.27
C GLN A 382 3.05 -20.23 -20.98
N LYS A 383 2.69 -18.97 -20.78
CA LYS A 383 3.42 -17.82 -21.34
C LYS A 383 4.12 -17.09 -20.21
N PHE A 384 5.40 -16.83 -20.40
CA PHE A 384 6.22 -16.07 -19.47
C PHE A 384 6.81 -14.85 -20.16
N ALA A 385 6.80 -13.71 -19.48
CA ALA A 385 7.55 -12.54 -19.87
C ALA A 385 8.51 -12.15 -18.73
N PHE A 386 9.76 -11.87 -19.09
CA PHE A 386 10.81 -11.49 -18.14
C PHE A 386 11.06 -9.99 -18.26
N ILE A 387 10.91 -9.26 -17.15
CA ILE A 387 10.88 -7.81 -17.12
C ILE A 387 11.95 -7.31 -16.16
N ILE A 388 12.81 -6.42 -16.64
CA ILE A 388 13.73 -5.64 -15.79
C ILE A 388 13.10 -4.28 -15.54
N VAL A 389 13.17 -3.81 -14.29
CA VAL A 389 12.51 -2.57 -13.88
C VAL A 389 13.47 -1.70 -13.04
N PRO A 390 14.30 -0.84 -13.63
CA PRO A 390 14.88 0.26 -12.88
C PRO A 390 13.78 1.21 -12.39
N PHE A 391 13.95 1.71 -11.18
CA PHE A 391 12.97 2.59 -10.54
C PHE A 391 13.59 3.71 -9.73
N PHE A 392 12.80 4.75 -9.53
CA PHE A 392 13.07 5.85 -8.64
C PHE A 392 11.81 6.18 -7.85
N ASP A 393 11.94 6.29 -6.52
CA ASP A 393 10.86 6.64 -5.61
C ASP A 393 11.28 7.90 -4.83
N ALA A 394 10.32 8.78 -4.55
CA ALA A 394 10.53 9.95 -3.72
C ALA A 394 9.26 10.31 -2.96
N GLY A 395 9.38 10.78 -1.73
CA GLY A 395 8.23 11.19 -0.94
C GLY A 395 8.61 11.98 0.29
N ARG A 396 7.61 12.61 0.90
CA ARG A 396 7.83 13.40 2.12
C ARG A 396 6.55 13.49 2.96
N PRO A 397 6.64 13.36 4.30
CA PRO A 397 5.59 13.70 5.24
C PRO A 397 5.66 15.17 5.64
N TYR A 398 4.53 15.72 6.08
CA TYR A 398 4.40 17.09 6.59
C TYR A 398 3.44 17.10 7.78
N ASP A 399 3.59 18.09 8.66
CA ASP A 399 2.70 18.28 9.79
C ASP A 399 1.34 18.86 9.35
N ASN A 400 1.32 19.66 8.27
CA ASN A 400 0.11 20.28 7.74
C ASN A 400 0.29 20.72 6.28
N LEU A 401 -0.82 21.08 5.63
CA LEU A 401 -0.86 21.53 4.23
C LEU A 401 -0.02 22.78 3.94
N GLY A 402 0.19 23.65 4.94
CA GLY A 402 0.97 24.87 4.77
C GLY A 402 2.45 24.65 4.56
N GLN A 403 2.95 23.46 4.90
CA GLN A 403 4.36 23.06 4.74
C GLN A 403 4.67 22.37 3.42
N LEU A 404 3.68 22.19 2.55
CA LEU A 404 3.88 21.50 1.27
C LEU A 404 5.00 22.14 0.45
N THR A 405 5.98 21.33 0.07
CA THR A 405 7.13 21.72 -0.73
C THR A 405 7.63 20.53 -1.56
N ILE A 406 8.28 20.82 -2.67
CA ILE A 406 9.01 19.82 -3.47
C ILE A 406 10.47 19.64 -3.01
N ARG A 407 10.91 20.43 -2.02
CA ARG A 407 12.27 20.35 -1.48
C ARG A 407 12.36 19.27 -0.41
N ASP A 408 13.56 18.70 -0.26
CA ASP A 408 13.88 17.72 0.78
C ASP A 408 13.01 16.45 0.77
N TRP A 409 12.49 16.06 -0.39
CA TRP A 409 11.87 14.77 -0.55
C TRP A 409 12.90 13.66 -0.31
N LYS A 410 12.50 12.60 0.34
CA LYS A 410 13.33 11.44 0.65
C LYS A 410 13.42 10.55 -0.59
N PRO A 411 14.57 10.47 -1.28
CA PRO A 411 14.70 9.67 -2.48
C PRO A 411 15.09 8.23 -2.16
N SER A 412 14.67 7.31 -3.00
CA SER A 412 15.25 5.98 -3.12
C SER A 412 15.26 5.51 -4.57
N TYR A 413 16.09 4.53 -4.89
CA TYR A 413 16.21 4.00 -6.24
C TYR A 413 16.60 2.53 -6.21
N GLY A 414 16.49 1.86 -7.33
CA GLY A 414 16.87 0.46 -7.40
C GLY A 414 16.47 -0.20 -8.68
N GLY A 415 16.37 -1.51 -8.61
CA GLY A 415 15.97 -2.36 -9.73
C GLY A 415 15.11 -3.53 -9.29
N ALA A 416 14.29 -4.01 -10.21
CA ALA A 416 13.51 -5.23 -10.00
C ALA A 416 13.63 -6.16 -11.20
N LEU A 417 13.53 -7.46 -10.90
CA LEU A 417 13.29 -8.52 -11.88
C LEU A 417 11.87 -9.02 -11.66
N ARG A 418 11.04 -8.96 -12.70
CA ARG A 418 9.67 -9.45 -12.65
C ARG A 418 9.45 -10.54 -13.69
N ILE A 419 8.63 -11.51 -13.34
CA ILE A 419 8.19 -12.59 -14.23
C ILE A 419 6.67 -12.50 -14.30
N SER A 420 6.15 -12.09 -15.47
CA SER A 420 4.73 -12.16 -15.76
C SER A 420 4.40 -13.56 -16.25
N TRP A 421 3.49 -14.23 -15.56
CA TRP A 421 3.01 -15.58 -15.88
C TRP A 421 1.55 -15.51 -16.33
N ASN A 422 1.30 -15.85 -17.60
CA ASN A 422 -0.03 -15.79 -18.22
C ASN A 422 -0.76 -14.44 -18.05
N LEU A 423 -0.03 -13.34 -18.02
CA LEU A 423 -0.53 -11.96 -17.86
C LEU A 423 -1.17 -11.62 -16.49
N ALA A 424 -1.68 -12.60 -15.77
CA ALA A 424 -2.45 -12.34 -14.54
C ALA A 424 -1.61 -12.48 -13.25
N THR A 425 -0.47 -13.14 -13.29
CA THR A 425 0.39 -13.36 -12.13
C THR A 425 1.76 -12.76 -12.41
N ILE A 426 2.17 -11.80 -11.62
CA ILE A 426 3.50 -11.19 -11.72
C ILE A 426 4.23 -11.53 -10.43
N ALA A 427 5.32 -12.30 -10.53
CA ALA A 427 6.27 -12.47 -9.43
C ALA A 427 7.35 -11.40 -9.55
N SER A 428 7.74 -10.79 -8.44
CA SER A 428 8.68 -9.67 -8.40
C SER A 428 9.77 -9.90 -7.35
N ILE A 429 11.00 -9.56 -7.70
CA ILE A 429 12.14 -9.42 -6.80
C ILE A 429 12.65 -8.00 -6.97
N ASP A 430 12.40 -7.14 -5.99
CA ASP A 430 12.78 -5.73 -6.01
C ASP A 430 13.92 -5.50 -5.01
N TYR A 431 14.97 -4.77 -5.41
CA TYR A 431 16.06 -4.32 -4.56
C TYR A 431 16.12 -2.79 -4.58
N GLY A 432 15.85 -2.19 -3.43
CA GLY A 432 15.84 -0.73 -3.23
C GLY A 432 17.00 -0.26 -2.36
N VAL A 433 17.50 0.92 -2.67
CA VAL A 433 18.60 1.60 -1.95
C VAL A 433 18.12 2.98 -1.56
N SER A 434 18.31 3.33 -0.31
CA SER A 434 18.08 4.65 0.25
C SER A 434 19.33 5.18 0.98
N PRO A 435 19.37 6.45 1.36
CA PRO A 435 20.45 6.97 2.21
C PRO A 435 20.57 6.32 3.59
N GLU A 436 19.49 5.67 4.09
CA GLU A 436 19.47 5.09 5.45
C GLU A 436 19.61 3.56 5.44
N ASP A 437 19.16 2.88 4.36
CA ASP A 437 19.08 1.42 4.35
C ASP A 437 18.96 0.86 2.92
N THR A 438 18.95 -0.46 2.83
CA THR A 438 18.61 -1.21 1.62
C THR A 438 17.47 -2.16 1.89
N GLY A 439 16.61 -2.39 0.90
CA GLY A 439 15.47 -3.30 1.02
C GLY A 439 15.46 -4.35 -0.08
N LEU A 440 15.29 -5.61 0.29
CA LEU A 440 15.00 -6.70 -0.63
C LEU A 440 13.57 -7.16 -0.42
N TYR A 441 12.81 -7.25 -1.51
CA TYR A 441 11.40 -7.60 -1.48
C TYR A 441 11.09 -8.66 -2.53
N ILE A 442 10.47 -9.76 -2.11
CA ILE A 442 9.95 -10.81 -3.01
C ILE A 442 8.44 -10.79 -2.86
N ASN A 443 7.72 -10.53 -3.92
CA ASN A 443 6.28 -10.35 -3.87
C ASN A 443 5.58 -10.64 -5.20
N PHE A 444 4.27 -10.41 -5.21
CA PHE A 444 3.41 -10.52 -6.38
C PHE A 444 2.87 -9.15 -6.79
N ASN A 445 2.61 -9.00 -8.10
CA ASN A 445 2.10 -7.81 -8.80
C ASN A 445 3.13 -6.67 -8.91
N HIS A 446 2.80 -5.69 -9.74
CA HIS A 446 3.46 -4.38 -9.73
C HIS A 446 3.14 -3.64 -8.43
N ILE A 447 3.97 -2.64 -8.09
CA ILE A 447 3.71 -1.84 -6.88
C ILE A 447 2.57 -0.83 -7.08
N PHE A 448 2.26 -0.49 -8.37
CA PHE A 448 1.14 0.35 -8.78
C PHE A 448 0.74 0.09 -10.23
#